data_c479b2d608ed090145bc28bb917ed5d1
#
_entry.id   c479b2d608ed090145bc28bb917ed5d1
#
_cell.length_a   1.000
_cell.length_b   1.000
_cell.length_c   1.000
_cell.angle_alpha   90.00
_cell.angle_beta   90.00
_cell.angle_gamma   90.00
#
_symmetry.space_group_name_H-M   'P 1'
#
loop_
_entity.id
_entity.type
_entity.pdbx_description
1 polymer ?
#
loop_
_entity_poly.entity_id
_entity_poly.type
_entity_poly.pdbx_seq_one_letter_code
_entity_poly.pdbx_strand_id
1 'polypeptide(L)'
;KITAIDQMIRGRVRGAYIMGENTIISDPNTNHAEKALEAAEFIVVQDIFMTDTAKMADVVLPAGSFAESDGTFANSERRVQRVRPAIEPVGEARTDVEILLDLMERFGVSQNLHSASDVWDEMRQLAPIFAGITYDRLDSEGGIQWPCPTEDHPGTEYLHKDEMDSGMPGYFAPVDHIPPAEPTDSEYPLILTTGRRRSTYHTGTQTGRASGFDLLVPSELAEIHPDDADQMELNDGQTITISSRRGSVEVPVKITERSPHGTVFMSFAFPELTQTNRLTSDAFDFITETPEFKACAVRIDPITTSTTVAD
;
A
#
# COMPACT_ATOMS: atom_id res chain seq x y z
N LYS A 1 -0.39 9.29 -8.07
CA LYS A 1 -0.05 7.97 -8.59
C LYS A 1 -1.10 7.47 -9.59
N ILE A 2 -2.38 7.43 -9.26
CA ILE A 2 -3.47 6.97 -10.17
C ILE A 2 -3.49 7.78 -11.46
N THR A 3 -3.34 9.10 -11.35
CA THR A 3 -3.21 9.98 -12.51
C THR A 3 -2.02 9.60 -13.41
N ALA A 4 -0.88 9.18 -12.82
CA ALA A 4 0.28 8.73 -13.60
C ALA A 4 -0.02 7.45 -14.40
N ILE A 5 -0.75 6.50 -13.82
CA ILE A 5 -1.19 5.27 -14.47
C ILE A 5 -2.05 5.59 -15.72
N ASP A 6 -3.04 6.48 -15.58
CA ASP A 6 -3.82 6.98 -16.70
C ASP A 6 -2.96 7.64 -17.80
N GLN A 7 -1.96 8.41 -17.39
CA GLN A 7 -1.07 9.08 -18.36
C GLN A 7 -0.12 8.11 -19.07
N MET A 8 0.25 6.97 -18.45
CA MET A 8 0.97 5.89 -19.12
C MET A 8 0.13 5.27 -20.22
N ILE A 9 -1.12 4.89 -19.95
CA ILE A 9 -2.04 4.32 -20.94
C ILE A 9 -2.25 5.29 -22.12
N ARG A 10 -2.25 6.60 -21.86
CA ARG A 10 -2.37 7.65 -22.90
C ARG A 10 -1.06 7.97 -23.61
N GLY A 11 0.03 7.29 -23.29
CA GLY A 11 1.37 7.52 -23.86
C GLY A 11 2.02 8.87 -23.50
N ARG A 12 1.53 9.54 -22.44
CA ARG A 12 2.09 10.81 -21.97
C ARG A 12 3.19 10.62 -20.93
N VAL A 13 3.08 9.58 -20.13
CA VAL A 13 4.16 9.08 -19.27
C VAL A 13 4.72 7.84 -19.96
N ARG A 14 5.97 7.95 -20.41
CA ARG A 14 6.61 6.91 -21.23
C ARG A 14 7.56 6.02 -20.44
N GLY A 15 7.98 6.45 -19.26
CA GLY A 15 8.84 5.67 -18.39
C GLY A 15 8.49 5.87 -16.93
N ALA A 16 8.86 4.89 -16.10
CA ALA A 16 8.64 4.93 -14.66
C ALA A 16 9.85 4.37 -13.91
N TYR A 17 10.15 5.00 -12.78
CA TYR A 17 11.03 4.46 -11.74
C TYR A 17 10.18 4.18 -10.51
N ILE A 18 10.04 2.91 -10.14
CA ILE A 18 9.18 2.45 -9.05
C ILE A 18 10.08 1.90 -7.95
N MET A 19 9.98 2.46 -6.76
CA MET A 19 10.81 2.09 -5.62
C MET A 19 9.97 1.58 -4.46
N GLY A 20 10.22 0.33 -4.04
CA GLY A 20 9.61 -0.29 -2.86
C GLY A 20 8.09 -0.44 -2.96
N GLU A 21 7.54 -0.61 -4.17
CA GLU A 21 6.11 -0.73 -4.35
C GLU A 21 5.70 -1.78 -5.39
N ASN A 22 4.79 -2.66 -5.00
CA ASN A 22 4.17 -3.63 -5.89
C ASN A 22 2.85 -3.06 -6.44
N THR A 23 2.95 -2.14 -7.40
CA THR A 23 1.84 -1.38 -8.00
C THR A 23 0.72 -2.27 -8.52
N ILE A 24 1.05 -3.38 -9.18
CA ILE A 24 0.05 -4.34 -9.72
C ILE A 24 -0.89 -4.85 -8.64
N ILE A 25 -0.36 -5.08 -7.44
CA ILE A 25 -1.15 -5.64 -6.34
C ILE A 25 -1.75 -4.54 -5.45
N SER A 26 -1.03 -3.42 -5.28
CA SER A 26 -1.45 -2.37 -4.34
C SER A 26 -2.47 -1.39 -4.90
N ASP A 27 -2.51 -1.21 -6.22
CA ASP A 27 -3.42 -0.25 -6.84
C ASP A 27 -4.81 -0.84 -7.10
N PRO A 28 -5.84 0.00 -7.09
CA PRO A 28 -7.18 -0.44 -7.47
C PRO A 28 -7.21 -0.81 -8.94
N ASN A 29 -8.13 -1.70 -9.31
CA ASN A 29 -8.28 -2.17 -10.68
C ASN A 29 -6.96 -2.70 -11.26
N THR A 30 -6.52 -3.86 -10.76
CA THR A 30 -5.27 -4.52 -11.18
C THR A 30 -5.10 -4.56 -12.71
N ASN A 31 -6.18 -4.81 -13.46
CA ASN A 31 -6.11 -4.84 -14.93
C ASN A 31 -5.74 -3.48 -15.54
N HIS A 32 -6.12 -2.38 -14.89
CA HIS A 32 -5.77 -1.04 -15.30
C HIS A 32 -4.29 -0.73 -15.01
N ALA A 33 -3.79 -1.16 -13.85
CA ALA A 33 -2.38 -1.04 -13.48
C ALA A 33 -1.48 -1.88 -14.41
N GLU A 34 -1.85 -3.12 -14.71
CA GLU A 34 -1.14 -3.99 -15.67
C GLU A 34 -1.03 -3.31 -17.05
N LYS A 35 -2.16 -2.83 -17.60
CA LYS A 35 -2.18 -2.11 -18.89
C LYS A 35 -1.31 -0.86 -18.91
N ALA A 36 -1.23 -0.14 -17.80
CA ALA A 36 -0.41 1.05 -17.71
C ALA A 36 1.08 0.72 -17.79
N LEU A 37 1.51 -0.31 -17.07
CA LEU A 37 2.90 -0.77 -17.11
C LEU A 37 3.25 -1.36 -18.49
N GLU A 38 2.35 -2.12 -19.11
CA GLU A 38 2.54 -2.63 -20.49
C GLU A 38 2.65 -1.51 -21.53
N ALA A 39 2.00 -0.36 -21.30
CA ALA A 39 2.05 0.78 -22.22
C ALA A 39 3.30 1.65 -22.04
N ALA A 40 4.04 1.51 -20.94
CA ALA A 40 5.26 2.25 -20.72
C ALA A 40 6.40 1.74 -21.62
N GLU A 41 7.25 2.65 -22.09
CA GLU A 41 8.40 2.32 -22.95
C GLU A 41 9.61 1.84 -22.16
N PHE A 42 9.72 2.22 -20.88
CA PHE A 42 10.83 1.84 -20.03
C PHE A 42 10.45 1.91 -18.55
N ILE A 43 10.63 0.79 -17.85
CA ILE A 43 10.31 0.65 -16.44
C ILE A 43 11.55 0.19 -15.67
N VAL A 44 11.89 0.92 -14.63
CA VAL A 44 12.88 0.52 -13.63
C VAL A 44 12.16 0.25 -12.31
N VAL A 45 12.42 -0.90 -11.70
CA VAL A 45 11.92 -1.24 -10.36
C VAL A 45 13.08 -1.47 -9.42
N GLN A 46 13.08 -0.76 -8.29
CA GLN A 46 13.99 -0.96 -7.17
C GLN A 46 13.19 -1.57 -6.03
N ASP A 47 13.46 -2.82 -5.68
CA ASP A 47 12.70 -3.53 -4.65
C ASP A 47 13.57 -4.61 -3.98
N ILE A 48 13.17 -5.00 -2.77
CA ILE A 48 13.79 -6.10 -2.01
C ILE A 48 13.34 -7.48 -2.51
N PHE A 49 12.25 -7.55 -3.29
CA PHE A 49 11.70 -8.78 -3.84
C PHE A 49 11.44 -8.67 -5.34
N MET A 50 11.47 -9.80 -6.02
CA MET A 50 10.97 -9.92 -7.39
C MET A 50 9.43 -9.95 -7.36
N THR A 51 8.83 -8.78 -7.19
CA THR A 51 7.37 -8.58 -7.14
C THR A 51 6.73 -8.73 -8.51
N ASP A 52 5.39 -8.74 -8.59
CA ASP A 52 4.70 -8.79 -9.87
C ASP A 52 5.01 -7.55 -10.73
N THR A 53 5.13 -6.40 -10.10
CA THR A 53 5.58 -5.16 -10.75
C THR A 53 7.04 -5.29 -11.24
N ALA A 54 7.93 -5.86 -10.43
CA ALA A 54 9.33 -6.07 -10.83
C ALA A 54 9.47 -7.04 -12.01
N LYS A 55 8.60 -8.03 -12.13
CA LYS A 55 8.59 -8.97 -13.28
C LYS A 55 8.24 -8.29 -14.62
N MET A 56 7.58 -7.14 -14.58
CA MET A 56 7.24 -6.35 -15.78
C MET A 56 8.28 -5.27 -16.10
N ALA A 57 9.30 -5.09 -15.27
CA ALA A 57 10.32 -4.06 -15.45
C ALA A 57 11.36 -4.46 -16.50
N ASP A 58 11.89 -3.46 -17.23
CA ASP A 58 13.04 -3.63 -18.11
C ASP A 58 14.35 -3.76 -17.32
N VAL A 59 14.41 -3.11 -16.15
CA VAL A 59 15.54 -3.15 -15.22
C VAL A 59 15.04 -3.32 -13.79
N VAL A 60 15.63 -4.26 -13.08
CA VAL A 60 15.40 -4.45 -11.63
C VAL A 60 16.68 -4.16 -10.88
N LEU A 61 16.60 -3.25 -9.90
CA LEU A 61 17.69 -2.91 -9.00
C LEU A 61 17.42 -3.58 -7.64
N PRO A 62 18.23 -4.55 -7.22
CA PRO A 62 18.04 -5.24 -5.95
C PRO A 62 18.38 -4.30 -4.80
N ALA A 63 17.35 -4.03 -3.95
CA ALA A 63 17.45 -3.13 -2.82
C ALA A 63 17.68 -3.87 -1.50
N GLY A 64 18.34 -3.21 -0.55
CA GLY A 64 18.47 -3.69 0.81
C GLY A 64 17.22 -3.41 1.64
N SER A 65 16.92 -4.30 2.57
CA SER A 65 15.84 -4.12 3.55
C SER A 65 16.23 -3.13 4.65
N PHE A 66 15.28 -2.79 5.52
CA PHE A 66 15.54 -1.95 6.69
C PHE A 66 16.58 -2.57 7.66
N ALA A 67 16.74 -3.89 7.66
CA ALA A 67 17.73 -4.59 8.50
C ALA A 67 19.14 -4.50 7.93
N GLU A 68 19.29 -4.09 6.68
CA GLU A 68 20.52 -3.99 5.91
C GLU A 68 20.95 -2.53 5.70
N SER A 69 20.15 -1.56 6.20
CA SER A 69 20.33 -0.14 5.91
C SER A 69 20.60 0.68 7.16
N ASP A 70 21.42 1.72 7.04
CA ASP A 70 21.52 2.81 8.02
C ASP A 70 20.57 3.95 7.62
N GLY A 71 20.00 4.63 8.62
CA GLY A 71 19.13 5.76 8.36
C GLY A 71 18.25 6.17 9.52
N THR A 72 17.13 6.79 9.18
CA THR A 72 16.11 7.23 10.13
C THR A 72 14.73 6.80 9.66
N PHE A 73 13.85 6.42 10.60
CA PHE A 73 12.42 6.25 10.38
C PHE A 73 11.62 7.18 11.29
N ALA A 74 10.52 7.69 10.76
CA ALA A 74 9.50 8.36 11.57
C ALA A 74 8.32 7.41 11.76
N ASN A 75 7.87 7.22 12.99
CA ASN A 75 6.69 6.42 13.29
C ASN A 75 5.39 7.25 13.26
N SER A 76 4.25 6.61 13.53
CA SER A 76 2.94 7.27 13.52
C SER A 76 2.73 8.32 14.62
N GLU A 77 3.56 8.34 15.65
CA GLU A 77 3.60 9.43 16.66
C GLU A 77 4.57 10.56 16.29
N ARG A 78 5.05 10.60 15.07
CA ARG A 78 6.00 11.61 14.56
C ARG A 78 7.41 11.53 15.21
N ARG A 79 7.75 10.40 15.80
CA ARG A 79 9.06 10.19 16.41
C ARG A 79 10.06 9.72 15.37
N VAL A 80 11.08 10.53 15.13
CA VAL A 80 12.24 10.17 14.31
C VAL A 80 13.19 9.34 15.14
N GLN A 81 13.59 8.17 14.63
CA GLN A 81 14.44 7.21 15.30
C GLN A 81 15.53 6.69 14.37
N ARG A 82 16.69 6.36 14.92
CA ARG A 82 17.77 5.73 14.16
C ARG A 82 17.43 4.28 13.82
N VAL A 83 17.74 3.90 12.60
CA VAL A 83 17.85 2.52 12.14
C VAL A 83 19.31 2.23 11.83
N ARG A 84 19.81 1.10 12.26
CA ARG A 84 21.19 0.66 12.00
C ARG A 84 21.16 -0.71 11.37
N PRO A 85 22.11 -1.00 10.44
CA PRO A 85 22.17 -2.32 9.82
C PRO A 85 22.43 -3.38 10.89
N ALA A 86 21.63 -4.44 10.86
CA ALA A 86 21.76 -5.62 11.71
C ALA A 86 22.45 -6.76 10.97
N ILE A 87 22.39 -6.75 9.64
CA ILE A 87 22.98 -7.73 8.75
C ILE A 87 23.54 -7.01 7.52
N GLU A 88 24.47 -7.67 6.81
CA GLU A 88 24.96 -7.21 5.52
C GLU A 88 23.90 -7.40 4.42
N PRO A 89 23.89 -6.58 3.36
CA PRO A 89 23.00 -6.76 2.22
C PRO A 89 23.14 -8.14 1.58
N VAL A 90 22.01 -8.72 1.19
CA VAL A 90 21.97 -10.07 0.61
C VAL A 90 22.40 -10.04 -0.85
N GLY A 91 23.37 -10.87 -1.23
CA GLY A 91 23.81 -11.03 -2.60
C GLY A 91 24.41 -9.76 -3.19
N GLU A 92 23.81 -9.23 -4.24
CA GLU A 92 24.23 -7.99 -4.91
C GLU A 92 23.32 -6.79 -4.55
N ALA A 93 22.46 -6.94 -3.53
CA ALA A 93 21.62 -5.86 -3.07
C ALA A 93 22.42 -4.70 -2.50
N ARG A 94 21.94 -3.48 -2.75
CA ARG A 94 22.52 -2.24 -2.22
C ARG A 94 21.42 -1.46 -1.48
N THR A 95 21.81 -0.65 -0.53
CA THR A 95 20.83 0.21 0.14
C THR A 95 20.21 1.22 -0.83
N ASP A 96 18.99 1.67 -0.55
CA ASP A 96 18.29 2.66 -1.38
C ASP A 96 19.14 3.94 -1.54
N VAL A 97 19.79 4.38 -0.47
CA VAL A 97 20.66 5.56 -0.50
C VAL A 97 21.83 5.37 -1.45
N GLU A 98 22.52 4.23 -1.40
CA GLU A 98 23.65 3.93 -2.29
C GLU A 98 23.24 3.87 -3.76
N ILE A 99 22.07 3.26 -4.06
CA ILE A 99 21.54 3.19 -5.43
C ILE A 99 21.24 4.59 -5.95
N LEU A 100 20.54 5.40 -5.15
CA LEU A 100 20.14 6.75 -5.55
C LEU A 100 21.34 7.68 -5.72
N LEU A 101 22.33 7.61 -4.84
CA LEU A 101 23.57 8.41 -4.97
C LEU A 101 24.37 8.03 -6.23
N ASP A 102 24.49 6.73 -6.54
CA ASP A 102 25.12 6.27 -7.79
C ASP A 102 24.36 6.75 -9.04
N LEU A 103 23.02 6.71 -9.01
CA LEU A 103 22.21 7.27 -10.08
C LEU A 103 22.39 8.76 -10.25
N MET A 104 22.43 9.53 -9.16
CA MET A 104 22.69 10.98 -9.20
C MET A 104 24.02 11.28 -9.89
N GLU A 105 25.09 10.57 -9.52
CA GLU A 105 26.41 10.71 -10.14
C GLU A 105 26.37 10.43 -11.64
N ARG A 106 25.72 9.32 -12.05
CA ARG A 106 25.58 8.93 -13.46
C ARG A 106 24.75 9.96 -14.29
N PHE A 107 23.81 10.65 -13.67
CA PHE A 107 23.10 11.75 -14.28
C PHE A 107 23.86 13.08 -14.27
N GLY A 108 25.12 13.08 -13.78
CA GLY A 108 25.97 14.26 -13.72
C GLY A 108 25.59 15.26 -12.62
N VAL A 109 24.80 14.82 -11.64
CA VAL A 109 24.49 15.63 -10.45
C VAL A 109 25.63 15.48 -9.47
N SER A 110 26.46 16.54 -9.37
CA SER A 110 27.54 16.57 -8.37
C SER A 110 26.95 16.83 -6.99
N GLN A 111 27.26 15.97 -6.04
CA GLN A 111 26.81 16.05 -4.65
C GLN A 111 27.93 15.56 -3.72
N ASN A 112 27.91 16.03 -2.46
CA ASN A 112 28.88 15.64 -1.42
C ASN A 112 28.22 14.77 -0.34
N LEU A 113 27.25 13.94 -0.74
CA LEU A 113 26.53 13.02 0.14
C LEU A 113 27.15 11.64 0.04
N HIS A 114 27.62 11.10 1.16
CA HIS A 114 28.32 9.81 1.21
C HIS A 114 27.67 8.82 2.18
N SER A 115 26.71 9.31 2.99
CA SER A 115 26.10 8.54 4.05
C SER A 115 24.65 8.94 4.25
N ALA A 116 23.88 8.12 4.96
CA ALA A 116 22.53 8.46 5.38
C ALA A 116 22.51 9.69 6.30
N SER A 117 23.59 9.90 7.07
CA SER A 117 23.74 11.11 7.90
C SER A 117 23.86 12.38 7.05
N ASP A 118 24.65 12.33 5.97
CA ASP A 118 24.81 13.51 5.08
C ASP A 118 23.48 13.86 4.41
N VAL A 119 22.74 12.83 3.96
CA VAL A 119 21.39 12.99 3.37
C VAL A 119 20.43 13.59 4.39
N TRP A 120 20.47 13.11 5.65
CA TRP A 120 19.64 13.65 6.71
C TRP A 120 20.00 15.11 7.04
N ASP A 121 21.27 15.45 7.05
CA ASP A 121 21.74 16.83 7.30
C ASP A 121 21.30 17.80 6.20
N GLU A 122 21.29 17.38 4.94
CA GLU A 122 20.71 18.19 3.87
C GLU A 122 19.19 18.32 4.03
N MET A 123 18.49 17.21 4.28
CA MET A 123 17.04 17.19 4.44
C MET A 123 16.58 18.13 5.57
N ARG A 124 17.23 18.08 6.76
CA ARG A 124 16.86 18.94 7.89
C ARG A 124 17.12 20.43 7.66
N GLN A 125 18.03 20.79 6.74
CA GLN A 125 18.24 22.18 6.32
C GLN A 125 17.13 22.68 5.42
N LEU A 126 16.57 21.80 4.58
CA LEU A 126 15.47 22.11 3.66
C LEU A 126 14.09 22.04 4.33
N ALA A 127 13.96 21.26 5.39
CA ALA A 127 12.72 21.06 6.13
C ALA A 127 12.86 21.53 7.59
N PRO A 128 12.58 22.81 7.91
CA PRO A 128 12.81 23.40 9.22
C PRO A 128 12.16 22.66 10.41
N ILE A 129 11.10 21.92 10.16
CA ILE A 129 10.44 21.11 11.19
C ILE A 129 11.33 19.99 11.76
N PHE A 130 12.41 19.62 11.05
CA PHE A 130 13.40 18.64 11.48
C PHE A 130 14.76 19.25 11.85
N ALA A 131 14.93 20.57 11.73
CA ALA A 131 16.24 21.23 11.81
C ALA A 131 17.03 20.92 13.09
N GLY A 132 16.35 20.76 14.22
CA GLY A 132 16.96 20.43 15.50
C GLY A 132 17.21 18.93 15.74
N ILE A 133 16.85 18.05 14.81
CA ILE A 133 17.01 16.60 14.97
C ILE A 133 18.32 16.17 14.30
N THR A 134 19.43 16.17 15.06
CA THR A 134 20.73 15.69 14.58
C THR A 134 20.92 14.21 14.88
N TYR A 135 21.83 13.54 14.15
CA TYR A 135 22.17 12.15 14.45
C TYR A 135 22.75 11.98 15.86
N ASP A 136 23.59 12.93 16.33
CA ASP A 136 24.13 12.90 17.69
C ASP A 136 23.04 12.95 18.76
N ARG A 137 22.00 13.76 18.55
CA ARG A 137 20.83 13.80 19.43
C ARG A 137 20.03 12.51 19.36
N LEU A 138 19.77 11.98 18.18
CA LEU A 138 19.07 10.71 18.03
C LEU A 138 19.81 9.55 18.69
N ASP A 139 21.13 9.56 18.65
CA ASP A 139 21.95 8.53 19.28
C ASP A 139 21.97 8.66 20.81
N SER A 140 21.93 9.87 21.35
CA SER A 140 21.94 10.13 22.79
C SER A 140 20.55 10.10 23.44
N GLU A 141 19.52 10.59 22.75
CA GLU A 141 18.15 10.75 23.28
C GLU A 141 17.21 9.61 22.89
N GLY A 142 17.58 8.77 21.90
CA GLY A 142 16.82 7.59 21.47
C GLY A 142 15.66 7.84 20.53
N GLY A 143 15.31 9.08 20.24
CA GLY A 143 14.28 9.47 19.29
C GLY A 143 13.57 10.76 19.67
N ILE A 144 13.28 11.60 18.65
CA ILE A 144 12.76 12.95 18.85
C ILE A 144 11.51 13.13 17.97
N GLN A 145 10.45 13.67 18.56
CA GLN A 145 9.21 13.97 17.84
C GLN A 145 9.31 15.35 17.16
N TRP A 146 9.02 15.35 15.86
CA TRP A 146 8.91 16.62 15.12
C TRP A 146 7.52 17.27 15.31
N PRO A 147 7.36 18.61 15.18
CA PRO A 147 8.38 19.65 14.91
C PRO A 147 9.46 19.78 15.98
N CYS A 148 10.69 19.94 15.53
CA CYS A 148 11.85 20.22 16.37
C CYS A 148 12.77 21.19 15.62
N PRO A 149 12.45 22.50 15.63
CA PRO A 149 13.06 23.50 14.74
C PRO A 149 14.48 23.92 15.12
N THR A 150 14.93 23.64 16.36
CA THR A 150 16.27 23.99 16.85
C THR A 150 16.85 22.86 17.69
N GLU A 151 18.16 22.81 17.83
CA GLU A 151 18.85 21.73 18.57
C GLU A 151 18.59 21.75 20.07
N ASP A 152 18.23 22.90 20.64
CA ASP A 152 17.81 23.05 22.05
C ASP A 152 16.32 22.75 22.28
N HIS A 153 15.53 22.59 21.21
CA HIS A 153 14.12 22.27 21.31
C HIS A 153 13.92 20.78 21.69
N PRO A 154 13.09 20.47 22.73
CA PRO A 154 12.93 19.10 23.22
C PRO A 154 12.18 18.13 22.27
N GLY A 155 11.67 18.62 21.15
CA GLY A 155 10.69 17.94 20.31
C GLY A 155 9.27 18.32 20.72
N THR A 156 8.28 17.87 19.93
CA THR A 156 6.87 18.21 20.14
C THR A 156 6.07 16.92 20.40
N GLU A 157 5.84 16.59 21.65
CA GLU A 157 5.07 15.40 22.03
C GLU A 157 3.60 15.50 21.63
N TYR A 158 3.01 16.68 21.77
CA TYR A 158 1.60 16.93 21.52
C TYR A 158 1.43 18.05 20.49
N LEU A 159 1.08 17.67 19.27
CA LEU A 159 0.83 18.62 18.18
C LEU A 159 -0.46 19.40 18.44
N HIS A 160 -0.44 20.73 18.20
CA HIS A 160 -1.61 21.60 18.40
C HIS A 160 -2.19 21.58 19.83
N LYS A 161 -1.35 21.42 20.85
CA LYS A 161 -1.79 21.31 22.24
C LYS A 161 -2.53 22.56 22.74
N ASP A 162 -1.98 23.71 22.48
CA ASP A 162 -2.50 24.99 22.99
C ASP A 162 -3.16 25.81 21.87
N GLU A 163 -2.59 25.79 20.67
CA GLU A 163 -3.08 26.48 19.48
C GLU A 163 -2.65 25.75 18.21
N MET A 164 -3.31 26.04 17.10
CA MET A 164 -2.88 25.57 15.80
C MET A 164 -1.61 26.32 15.38
N ASP A 165 -0.73 25.70 14.58
CA ASP A 165 0.52 26.32 14.07
C ASP A 165 0.29 27.64 13.33
N SER A 166 -0.94 27.83 12.81
CA SER A 166 -1.38 29.08 12.19
C SER A 166 -1.68 30.21 13.19
N GLY A 167 -1.67 29.93 14.50
CA GLY A 167 -2.17 30.83 15.55
C GLY A 167 -3.69 31.04 15.51
N MET A 168 -4.41 30.23 14.74
CA MET A 168 -5.86 30.32 14.57
C MET A 168 -6.56 29.09 15.16
N PRO A 169 -7.80 29.20 15.65
CA PRO A 169 -8.60 28.03 16.05
C PRO A 169 -8.79 27.06 14.90
N GLY A 170 -8.96 25.79 15.22
CA GLY A 170 -9.32 24.77 14.21
C GLY A 170 -10.63 25.15 13.51
N TYR A 171 -10.69 24.98 12.20
CA TYR A 171 -11.85 25.29 11.38
C TYR A 171 -12.71 24.04 11.15
N PHE A 172 -14.00 24.13 11.46
CA PHE A 172 -14.99 23.11 11.14
C PHE A 172 -15.59 23.41 9.77
N ALA A 173 -15.27 22.60 8.78
CA ALA A 173 -15.90 22.68 7.48
C ALA A 173 -17.12 21.74 7.43
N PRO A 174 -18.34 22.24 7.18
CA PRO A 174 -19.47 21.37 6.93
C PRO A 174 -19.26 20.64 5.60
N VAL A 175 -19.49 19.33 5.59
CA VAL A 175 -19.43 18.51 4.39
C VAL A 175 -20.70 17.69 4.27
N ASP A 176 -21.20 17.56 3.05
CA ASP A 176 -22.32 16.69 2.73
C ASP A 176 -21.83 15.27 2.42
N HIS A 177 -22.71 14.29 2.60
CA HIS A 177 -22.42 12.92 2.18
C HIS A 177 -22.38 12.85 0.65
N ILE A 178 -21.27 12.33 0.11
CA ILE A 178 -21.14 12.00 -1.30
C ILE A 178 -21.25 10.46 -1.41
N PRO A 179 -22.20 9.93 -2.19
CA PRO A 179 -22.31 8.49 -2.39
C PRO A 179 -21.08 7.94 -3.12
N PRO A 180 -20.81 6.61 -3.02
CA PRO A 180 -19.70 5.99 -3.76
C PRO A 180 -19.87 6.21 -5.27
N ALA A 181 -18.73 6.24 -5.98
CA ALA A 181 -18.71 6.42 -7.42
C ALA A 181 -19.42 5.29 -8.17
N GLU A 182 -19.47 4.10 -7.58
CA GLU A 182 -20.12 2.93 -8.12
C GLU A 182 -21.21 2.41 -7.15
N PRO A 183 -22.48 2.87 -7.29
CA PRO A 183 -23.58 2.34 -6.51
C PRO A 183 -23.94 0.91 -6.94
N THR A 184 -24.58 0.18 -6.05
CA THR A 184 -25.17 -1.14 -6.35
C THR A 184 -26.34 -1.02 -7.31
N ASP A 185 -26.60 -2.08 -8.09
CA ASP A 185 -27.78 -2.23 -8.96
C ASP A 185 -28.26 -3.68 -8.98
N SER A 186 -29.21 -3.98 -9.87
CA SER A 186 -29.78 -5.33 -9.99
C SER A 186 -28.80 -6.39 -10.50
N GLU A 187 -27.72 -6.02 -11.20
CA GLU A 187 -26.70 -6.93 -11.68
C GLU A 187 -25.57 -7.13 -10.66
N TYR A 188 -25.24 -6.08 -9.92
CA TYR A 188 -24.23 -6.06 -8.86
C TYR A 188 -24.84 -5.54 -7.55
N PRO A 189 -25.60 -6.40 -6.84
CA PRO A 189 -26.45 -5.96 -5.73
C PRO A 189 -25.71 -5.76 -4.40
N LEU A 190 -24.45 -6.19 -4.29
CA LEU A 190 -23.67 -6.15 -3.05
C LEU A 190 -22.56 -5.10 -3.12
N ILE A 191 -22.18 -4.57 -1.97
CA ILE A 191 -21.01 -3.69 -1.84
C ILE A 191 -19.82 -4.53 -1.37
N LEU A 192 -18.77 -4.57 -2.16
CA LEU A 192 -17.46 -5.02 -1.70
C LEU A 192 -16.80 -3.90 -0.91
N THR A 193 -16.45 -4.16 0.34
CA THR A 193 -15.57 -3.31 1.13
C THR A 193 -14.26 -4.01 1.43
N THR A 194 -13.14 -3.29 1.30
CA THR A 194 -11.82 -3.86 1.58
C THR A 194 -11.29 -3.39 2.93
N GLY A 195 -10.45 -4.21 3.57
CA GLY A 195 -9.88 -3.88 4.86
C GLY A 195 -8.56 -4.56 5.17
N ARG A 196 -8.14 -4.44 6.42
CA ARG A 196 -6.91 -5.07 6.93
C ARG A 196 -7.25 -6.31 7.75
N ARG A 197 -6.36 -7.32 7.65
CA ARG A 197 -6.35 -8.43 8.58
C ARG A 197 -5.26 -8.21 9.63
N ARG A 198 -5.54 -8.60 10.86
CA ARG A 198 -4.65 -8.33 12.00
C ARG A 198 -3.26 -8.95 11.84
N SER A 199 -3.19 -10.14 11.24
CA SER A 199 -1.95 -10.92 11.12
C SER A 199 -1.13 -10.60 9.86
N THR A 200 -1.63 -9.76 8.95
CA THR A 200 -0.96 -9.43 7.70
C THR A 200 -0.79 -7.92 7.55
N TYR A 201 0.31 -7.50 6.95
CA TYR A 201 0.56 -6.11 6.66
C TYR A 201 0.27 -5.80 5.20
N HIS A 202 -0.65 -4.87 4.96
CA HIS A 202 -1.05 -4.39 3.64
C HIS A 202 -1.39 -5.54 2.66
N THR A 203 -0.70 -5.60 1.50
CA THR A 203 -0.86 -6.63 0.46
C THR A 203 -0.16 -7.94 0.77
N GLY A 204 0.44 -8.08 1.95
CA GLY A 204 1.16 -9.30 2.32
C GLY A 204 2.53 -9.48 1.65
N THR A 205 2.99 -8.52 0.84
CA THR A 205 4.25 -8.65 0.10
C THR A 205 5.44 -9.01 0.99
N GLN A 206 5.54 -8.44 2.19
CA GLN A 206 6.56 -8.81 3.17
C GLN A 206 6.07 -9.92 4.11
N THR A 207 4.92 -9.74 4.77
CA THR A 207 4.43 -10.68 5.78
C THR A 207 4.08 -12.05 5.20
N GLY A 208 3.58 -12.13 3.97
CA GLY A 208 3.31 -13.40 3.30
C GLY A 208 4.56 -14.23 2.98
N ARG A 209 5.75 -13.63 3.05
CA ARG A 209 7.05 -14.33 2.88
C ARG A 209 7.69 -14.73 4.21
N ALA A 210 7.13 -14.28 5.34
CA ALA A 210 7.60 -14.67 6.65
C ALA A 210 7.00 -16.02 7.05
N SER A 211 7.85 -17.00 7.41
CA SER A 211 7.41 -18.34 7.81
C SER A 211 6.49 -18.29 9.05
N GLY A 212 5.41 -19.05 9.01
CA GLY A 212 4.46 -19.18 10.12
C GLY A 212 3.26 -18.24 10.08
N PHE A 213 3.22 -17.24 9.20
CA PHE A 213 2.03 -16.40 9.04
C PHE A 213 0.87 -17.14 8.38
N ASP A 214 1.14 -18.06 7.48
CA ASP A 214 0.20 -18.98 6.86
C ASP A 214 -0.56 -19.86 7.88
N LEU A 215 0.04 -20.13 9.04
CA LEU A 215 -0.61 -20.86 10.13
C LEU A 215 -1.69 -20.02 10.83
N LEU A 216 -1.60 -18.71 10.79
CA LEU A 216 -2.55 -17.81 11.44
C LEU A 216 -3.77 -17.51 10.56
N VAL A 217 -3.54 -17.29 9.27
CA VAL A 217 -4.57 -17.04 8.25
C VAL A 217 -4.07 -17.65 6.93
N PRO A 218 -4.54 -18.84 6.56
CA PRO A 218 -3.97 -19.58 5.42
C PRO A 218 -4.39 -19.03 4.05
N SER A 219 -5.50 -18.27 3.97
CA SER A 219 -6.02 -17.74 2.71
C SER A 219 -6.88 -16.49 2.90
N GLU A 220 -7.23 -15.83 1.78
CA GLU A 220 -8.30 -14.85 1.76
C GLU A 220 -9.65 -15.51 2.01
N LEU A 221 -10.57 -14.77 2.60
CA LEU A 221 -11.95 -15.17 2.87
C LEU A 221 -12.89 -14.02 2.53
N ALA A 222 -14.00 -14.31 1.86
CA ALA A 222 -15.11 -13.38 1.69
C ALA A 222 -16.03 -13.46 2.91
N GLU A 223 -16.02 -12.44 3.75
CA GLU A 223 -16.90 -12.38 4.93
C GLU A 223 -18.27 -11.84 4.49
N ILE A 224 -19.34 -12.61 4.78
CA ILE A 224 -20.71 -12.36 4.35
C ILE A 224 -21.64 -12.51 5.54
N HIS A 225 -22.69 -11.66 5.63
CA HIS A 225 -23.70 -11.76 6.68
C HIS A 225 -24.48 -13.07 6.56
N PRO A 226 -24.88 -13.72 7.70
CA PRO A 226 -25.64 -14.96 7.66
C PRO A 226 -26.93 -14.89 6.84
N ASP A 227 -27.72 -13.82 6.97
CA ASP A 227 -28.97 -13.67 6.24
C ASP A 227 -28.75 -13.51 4.71
N ASP A 228 -27.66 -12.86 4.30
CA ASP A 228 -27.29 -12.77 2.88
C ASP A 228 -26.82 -14.15 2.36
N ALA A 229 -26.06 -14.88 3.17
CA ALA A 229 -25.61 -16.23 2.83
C ALA A 229 -26.81 -17.18 2.69
N ASP A 230 -27.79 -17.12 3.59
CA ASP A 230 -29.02 -17.93 3.54
C ASP A 230 -29.85 -17.60 2.30
N GLN A 231 -29.99 -16.31 1.92
CA GLN A 231 -30.70 -15.91 0.71
C GLN A 231 -30.02 -16.40 -0.58
N MET A 232 -28.70 -16.54 -0.57
CA MET A 232 -27.90 -17.03 -1.70
C MET A 232 -27.60 -18.54 -1.62
N GLU A 233 -28.13 -19.25 -0.63
CA GLU A 233 -27.90 -20.69 -0.39
C GLU A 233 -26.40 -21.04 -0.26
N LEU A 234 -25.61 -20.19 0.40
CA LEU A 234 -24.18 -20.39 0.59
C LEU A 234 -23.87 -21.09 1.91
N ASN A 235 -22.81 -21.91 1.89
CA ASN A 235 -22.29 -22.59 3.06
C ASN A 235 -20.95 -21.99 3.50
N ASP A 236 -20.68 -22.00 4.81
CA ASP A 236 -19.38 -21.57 5.35
C ASP A 236 -18.24 -22.42 4.77
N GLY A 237 -17.19 -21.81 4.25
CA GLY A 237 -16.09 -22.49 3.59
C GLY A 237 -16.31 -22.84 2.11
N GLN A 238 -17.52 -22.67 1.57
CA GLN A 238 -17.78 -22.89 0.14
C GLN A 238 -16.98 -21.89 -0.71
N THR A 239 -16.35 -22.36 -1.79
CA THR A 239 -15.73 -21.48 -2.76
C THR A 239 -16.79 -20.87 -3.67
N ILE A 240 -16.73 -19.55 -3.85
CA ILE A 240 -17.61 -18.76 -4.70
C ILE A 240 -16.82 -17.94 -5.69
N THR A 241 -17.46 -17.51 -6.77
CA THR A 241 -16.95 -16.45 -7.64
C THR A 241 -17.56 -15.12 -7.25
N ILE A 242 -16.73 -14.12 -6.97
CA ILE A 242 -17.16 -12.73 -6.82
C ILE A 242 -16.77 -11.98 -8.08
N SER A 243 -17.73 -11.30 -8.68
CA SER A 243 -17.55 -10.55 -9.93
C SER A 243 -17.91 -9.07 -9.73
N SER A 244 -17.11 -8.20 -10.33
CA SER A 244 -17.42 -6.79 -10.54
C SER A 244 -17.44 -6.47 -12.04
N ARG A 245 -17.66 -5.23 -12.42
CA ARG A 245 -17.56 -4.77 -13.81
C ARG A 245 -16.15 -4.87 -14.42
N ARG A 246 -15.13 -5.09 -13.58
CA ARG A 246 -13.70 -5.12 -13.97
C ARG A 246 -13.12 -6.53 -14.08
N GLY A 247 -13.66 -7.46 -13.32
CA GLY A 247 -13.17 -8.82 -13.30
C GLY A 247 -13.86 -9.68 -12.25
N SER A 248 -13.30 -10.86 -12.04
CA SER A 248 -13.79 -11.83 -11.05
C SER A 248 -12.64 -12.49 -10.30
N VAL A 249 -12.94 -12.97 -9.10
CA VAL A 249 -12.03 -13.76 -8.27
C VAL A 249 -12.78 -14.93 -7.63
N GLU A 250 -12.07 -16.01 -7.37
CA GLU A 250 -12.57 -17.14 -6.58
C GLU A 250 -12.07 -17.01 -5.14
N VAL A 251 -12.95 -17.25 -4.15
CA VAL A 251 -12.62 -17.10 -2.75
C VAL A 251 -13.55 -17.96 -1.88
N PRO A 252 -13.05 -18.59 -0.79
CA PRO A 252 -13.91 -19.24 0.17
C PRO A 252 -14.75 -18.25 0.99
N VAL A 253 -16.00 -18.62 1.26
CA VAL A 253 -16.92 -17.86 2.11
C VAL A 253 -16.60 -18.03 3.57
N LYS A 254 -16.71 -16.93 4.32
CA LYS A 254 -16.80 -16.92 5.77
C LYS A 254 -18.11 -16.28 6.20
N ILE A 255 -19.05 -17.09 6.72
CA ILE A 255 -20.33 -16.58 7.24
C ILE A 255 -20.09 -15.96 8.61
N THR A 256 -20.45 -14.68 8.78
CA THR A 256 -20.19 -13.95 10.03
C THR A 256 -21.03 -12.69 10.17
N GLU A 257 -21.55 -12.43 11.34
CA GLU A 257 -22.26 -11.19 11.70
C GLU A 257 -21.39 -9.92 11.70
N ARG A 258 -20.07 -10.06 11.48
CA ARG A 258 -19.16 -8.91 11.37
C ARG A 258 -19.36 -8.11 10.09
N SER A 259 -19.78 -8.79 9.02
CA SER A 259 -20.13 -8.13 7.76
C SER A 259 -21.55 -7.62 7.84
N PRO A 260 -21.83 -6.35 7.56
CA PRO A 260 -23.17 -5.83 7.47
C PRO A 260 -23.97 -6.48 6.32
N HIS A 261 -25.30 -6.46 6.42
CA HIS A 261 -26.17 -6.85 5.31
C HIS A 261 -25.83 -6.12 4.00
N GLY A 262 -25.88 -6.84 2.89
CA GLY A 262 -25.60 -6.32 1.56
C GLY A 262 -24.12 -6.00 1.33
N THR A 263 -23.23 -6.45 2.23
CA THR A 263 -21.78 -6.15 2.16
C THR A 263 -20.95 -7.43 2.15
N VAL A 264 -19.96 -7.46 1.27
CA VAL A 264 -18.88 -8.46 1.25
C VAL A 264 -17.60 -7.79 1.72
N PHE A 265 -16.97 -8.35 2.77
CA PHE A 265 -15.66 -7.89 3.22
C PHE A 265 -14.56 -8.82 2.71
N MET A 266 -13.51 -8.23 2.12
CA MET A 266 -12.27 -8.93 1.76
C MET A 266 -11.05 -8.10 2.15
N SER A 267 -9.90 -8.75 2.32
CA SER A 267 -8.62 -8.04 2.35
C SER A 267 -7.94 -8.11 0.97
N PHE A 268 -6.77 -7.52 0.83
CA PHE A 268 -5.90 -7.73 -0.32
C PHE A 268 -4.53 -8.27 0.10
N ALA A 269 -4.55 -9.06 1.18
CA ALA A 269 -3.33 -9.58 1.81
C ALA A 269 -2.81 -10.89 1.20
N PHE A 270 -3.56 -11.52 0.29
CA PHE A 270 -3.24 -12.82 -0.30
C PHE A 270 -3.28 -12.79 -1.83
N PRO A 271 -2.49 -11.93 -2.48
CA PRO A 271 -2.59 -11.71 -3.92
C PRO A 271 -2.23 -12.94 -4.76
N GLU A 272 -1.41 -13.83 -4.24
CA GLU A 272 -1.04 -15.08 -4.94
C GLU A 272 -2.20 -16.08 -5.02
N LEU A 273 -3.18 -15.96 -4.12
CA LEU A 273 -4.37 -16.82 -4.06
C LEU A 273 -5.60 -16.10 -4.62
N THR A 274 -5.79 -14.84 -4.23
CA THR A 274 -6.98 -14.05 -4.57
C THR A 274 -6.60 -12.58 -4.72
N GLN A 275 -6.60 -12.08 -5.94
CA GLN A 275 -6.29 -10.68 -6.23
C GLN A 275 -7.53 -9.79 -6.09
N THR A 276 -7.88 -9.42 -4.86
CA THR A 276 -9.07 -8.61 -4.55
C THR A 276 -9.14 -7.32 -5.36
N ASN A 277 -8.00 -6.70 -5.68
CA ASN A 277 -7.96 -5.47 -6.47
C ASN A 277 -8.33 -5.65 -7.96
N ARG A 278 -8.54 -6.87 -8.45
CA ARG A 278 -9.23 -7.10 -9.74
C ARG A 278 -10.70 -6.70 -9.72
N LEU A 279 -11.29 -6.60 -8.52
CA LEU A 279 -12.68 -6.21 -8.33
C LEU A 279 -12.84 -4.71 -8.08
N THR A 280 -11.84 -4.04 -7.49
CA THR A 280 -11.95 -2.66 -7.03
C THR A 280 -11.99 -1.65 -8.16
N SER A 281 -12.67 -0.51 -7.91
CA SER A 281 -12.81 0.59 -8.86
C SER A 281 -11.55 1.45 -8.89
N ASP A 282 -11.22 1.99 -10.06
CA ASP A 282 -10.20 3.00 -10.28
C ASP A 282 -10.70 4.44 -10.01
N ALA A 283 -11.93 4.59 -9.51
CA ALA A 283 -12.43 5.87 -9.05
C ALA A 283 -11.59 6.42 -7.88
N PHE A 284 -11.43 7.71 -7.81
CA PHE A 284 -10.65 8.39 -6.78
C PHE A 284 -11.24 9.74 -6.41
N ASP A 285 -10.93 10.22 -5.22
CA ASP A 285 -11.26 11.56 -4.78
C ASP A 285 -10.53 12.61 -5.64
N PHE A 286 -11.29 13.52 -6.22
CA PHE A 286 -10.75 14.49 -7.18
C PHE A 286 -9.73 15.47 -6.58
N ILE A 287 -9.83 15.75 -5.27
CA ILE A 287 -8.96 16.73 -4.59
C ILE A 287 -7.68 16.05 -4.09
N THR A 288 -7.82 14.90 -3.44
CA THR A 288 -6.71 14.19 -2.78
C THR A 288 -6.12 13.08 -3.63
N GLU A 289 -6.74 12.72 -4.74
CA GLU A 289 -6.43 11.56 -5.59
C GLU A 289 -6.39 10.23 -4.80
N THR A 290 -7.16 10.16 -3.70
CA THR A 290 -7.26 8.96 -2.88
C THR A 290 -8.18 7.94 -3.55
N PRO A 291 -7.73 6.69 -3.80
CA PRO A 291 -8.55 5.66 -4.43
C PRO A 291 -9.72 5.21 -3.58
N GLU A 292 -10.84 4.90 -4.21
CA GLU A 292 -12.04 4.40 -3.57
C GLU A 292 -12.02 2.87 -3.40
N PHE A 293 -11.19 2.36 -2.48
CA PHE A 293 -11.09 0.92 -2.21
C PHE A 293 -12.26 0.33 -1.42
N LYS A 294 -13.09 1.17 -0.80
CA LYS A 294 -14.04 0.74 0.23
C LYS A 294 -15.46 0.50 -0.27
N ALA A 295 -15.74 0.83 -1.53
CA ALA A 295 -17.06 0.66 -2.10
C ALA A 295 -16.96 0.32 -3.59
N CYS A 296 -17.26 -0.93 -3.92
CA CYS A 296 -17.38 -1.39 -5.30
C CYS A 296 -18.60 -2.28 -5.40
N ALA A 297 -19.39 -2.14 -6.45
CA ALA A 297 -20.54 -3.00 -6.67
C ALA A 297 -20.08 -4.38 -7.19
N VAL A 298 -20.56 -5.45 -6.55
CA VAL A 298 -20.22 -6.84 -6.87
C VAL A 298 -21.45 -7.74 -6.84
N ARG A 299 -21.32 -8.89 -7.52
CA ARG A 299 -22.24 -10.02 -7.38
C ARG A 299 -21.48 -11.27 -6.96
N ILE A 300 -22.20 -12.21 -6.40
CA ILE A 300 -21.70 -13.53 -6.01
C ILE A 300 -22.38 -14.57 -6.88
N ASP A 301 -21.59 -15.44 -7.50
CA ASP A 301 -22.05 -16.59 -8.23
C ASP A 301 -21.51 -17.88 -7.54
N PRO A 302 -22.38 -18.78 -7.05
CA PRO A 302 -21.93 -20.07 -6.52
C PRO A 302 -21.23 -20.89 -7.60
N ILE A 303 -20.07 -21.44 -7.27
CA ILE A 303 -19.41 -22.38 -8.18
C ILE A 303 -20.19 -23.69 -8.12
N THR A 304 -20.95 -23.98 -9.17
CA THR A 304 -21.57 -25.29 -9.38
C THR A 304 -20.46 -26.29 -9.72
N THR A 305 -20.01 -27.07 -8.74
CA THR A 305 -19.22 -28.28 -9.02
C THR A 305 -20.13 -29.21 -9.82
N SER A 306 -19.94 -29.28 -11.13
CA SER A 306 -20.52 -30.37 -11.92
C SER A 306 -19.89 -31.67 -11.43
N THR A 307 -20.62 -32.39 -10.58
CA THR A 307 -20.29 -33.78 -10.27
C THR A 307 -20.48 -34.58 -11.54
N THR A 308 -19.42 -34.71 -12.32
CA THR A 308 -19.36 -35.77 -13.34
C THR A 308 -19.28 -37.07 -12.56
N VAL A 309 -20.42 -37.65 -12.26
CA VAL A 309 -20.51 -39.07 -11.92
C VAL A 309 -20.11 -39.78 -13.18
N ALA A 310 -18.88 -40.30 -13.20
CA ALA A 310 -18.49 -41.27 -14.19
C ALA A 310 -19.22 -42.57 -13.84
N ASP A 311 -20.14 -42.98 -14.70
CA ASP A 311 -20.73 -44.33 -14.70
C ASP A 311 -19.70 -45.41 -15.07
#